data_334ecbd296536d57c1e8beaba267874a
#
_entry.id   334ecbd296536d57c1e8beaba267874a
#
_cell.length_a   1.000
_cell.length_b   1.000
_cell.length_c   1.000
_cell.angle_alpha   90.00
_cell.angle_beta   90.00
_cell.angle_gamma   90.00
#
_symmetry.space_group_name_H-M   'P 1'
#
loop_
_entity.id
_entity.type
_entity.pdbx_description
1 polymer ?
#
loop_
_entity_poly.entity_id
_entity_poly.type
_entity_poly.pdbx_seq_one_letter_code
_entity_poly.pdbx_strand_id
1 'polypeptide(L)'
;AQQMELVRREAADGAGAVILEPVDELECRQYLEENTYGTPIILLGELSPDEEVKGAVHMDWTAAGRKLGEAIAAEQSPDLPVWIFADNPYIGKAGEMKQGLTEVLEKQGFSYTIVPRGTDDTYRSVIEKTVYPGSGTAVVAALDFASTAEAAEIVGGSSVYGKYISGLYGVGMMPSLLDQLDKGTIR
;
A
#
# COMPACT_ATOMS: atom_id res chain seq x y z
N ALA A 1 7.27 -18.33 -13.45
CA ALA A 1 7.23 -19.51 -14.34
C ALA A 1 5.80 -19.87 -14.77
N GLN A 2 4.90 -20.16 -13.85
CA GLN A 2 3.57 -20.68 -14.20
C GLN A 2 2.67 -19.67 -14.92
N GLN A 3 2.71 -18.40 -14.54
CA GLN A 3 1.88 -17.35 -15.14
C GLN A 3 2.27 -17.11 -16.60
N MET A 4 3.55 -16.98 -16.89
CA MET A 4 4.02 -16.75 -18.26
C MET A 4 3.79 -17.95 -19.19
N GLU A 5 3.76 -19.14 -18.64
CA GLU A 5 3.38 -20.35 -19.41
C GLU A 5 1.90 -20.31 -19.80
N LEU A 6 1.03 -19.88 -18.89
CA LEU A 6 -0.40 -19.66 -19.20
C LEU A 6 -0.56 -18.61 -20.31
N VAL A 7 0.15 -17.48 -20.20
CA VAL A 7 0.10 -16.42 -21.23
C VAL A 7 0.54 -16.94 -22.58
N ARG A 8 1.65 -17.72 -22.65
CA ARG A 8 2.12 -18.33 -23.90
C ARG A 8 1.07 -19.27 -24.51
N ARG A 9 0.42 -20.08 -23.67
CA ARG A 9 -0.62 -20.99 -24.13
C ARG A 9 -1.81 -20.23 -24.73
N GLU A 10 -2.35 -19.26 -24.00
CA GLU A 10 -3.49 -18.47 -24.49
C GLU A 10 -3.14 -17.70 -25.77
N ALA A 11 -1.93 -17.17 -25.86
CA ALA A 11 -1.45 -16.53 -27.10
C ALA A 11 -1.35 -17.49 -28.27
N ALA A 12 -0.82 -18.72 -28.03
CA ALA A 12 -0.73 -19.77 -29.04
C ALA A 12 -2.11 -20.27 -29.48
N ASP A 13 -3.10 -20.28 -28.59
CA ASP A 13 -4.48 -20.66 -28.85
C ASP A 13 -5.28 -19.55 -29.58
N GLY A 14 -4.62 -18.42 -29.89
CA GLY A 14 -5.19 -17.35 -30.72
C GLY A 14 -5.94 -16.29 -29.93
N ALA A 15 -5.60 -16.05 -28.67
CA ALA A 15 -6.15 -14.92 -27.91
C ALA A 15 -5.89 -13.61 -28.65
N GLY A 16 -6.92 -12.79 -28.82
CA GLY A 16 -6.83 -11.50 -29.49
C GLY A 16 -6.08 -10.42 -28.69
N ALA A 17 -6.03 -10.57 -27.37
CA ALA A 17 -5.25 -9.77 -26.46
C ALA A 17 -5.15 -10.50 -25.10
N VAL A 18 -4.15 -10.14 -24.28
CA VAL A 18 -4.01 -10.61 -22.89
C VAL A 18 -3.98 -9.41 -21.97
N ILE A 19 -4.83 -9.43 -20.94
CA ILE A 19 -4.77 -8.47 -19.84
C ILE A 19 -4.02 -9.17 -18.70
N LEU A 20 -2.90 -8.60 -18.27
CA LEU A 20 -1.94 -9.24 -17.38
C LEU A 20 -1.63 -8.38 -16.17
N GLU A 21 -1.87 -8.90 -14.97
CA GLU A 21 -1.28 -8.40 -13.73
C GLU A 21 -0.07 -9.26 -13.39
N PRO A 22 1.17 -8.76 -13.56
CA PRO A 22 2.37 -9.55 -13.34
C PRO A 22 2.54 -9.97 -11.88
N VAL A 23 2.74 -11.28 -11.66
CA VAL A 23 3.13 -11.81 -10.34
C VAL A 23 4.65 -11.69 -10.15
N ASP A 24 5.40 -11.84 -11.23
CA ASP A 24 6.86 -11.68 -11.27
C ASP A 24 7.19 -10.71 -12.41
N GLU A 25 7.70 -9.52 -12.03
CA GLU A 25 8.01 -8.48 -13.00
C GLU A 25 9.15 -8.86 -13.95
N LEU A 26 10.17 -9.56 -13.42
CA LEU A 26 11.33 -9.95 -14.21
C LEU A 26 10.93 -10.99 -15.28
N GLU A 27 10.18 -12.00 -14.90
CA GLU A 27 9.64 -12.99 -15.84
C GLU A 27 8.71 -12.33 -16.86
N CYS A 28 7.90 -11.37 -16.45
CA CYS A 28 7.02 -10.66 -17.35
C CYS A 28 7.80 -9.86 -18.39
N ARG A 29 8.84 -9.10 -17.97
CA ARG A 29 9.70 -8.36 -18.89
C ARG A 29 10.39 -9.27 -19.89
N GLN A 30 10.98 -10.37 -19.43
CA GLN A 30 11.59 -11.36 -20.32
C GLN A 30 10.58 -11.93 -21.34
N TYR A 31 9.36 -12.22 -20.90
CA TYR A 31 8.30 -12.65 -21.81
C TYR A 31 7.94 -11.60 -22.85
N LEU A 32 7.83 -10.33 -22.45
CA LEU A 32 7.50 -9.23 -23.38
C LEU A 32 8.56 -9.07 -24.47
N GLU A 33 9.85 -9.15 -24.08
CA GLU A 33 10.97 -9.12 -25.02
C GLU A 33 10.95 -10.29 -26.00
N GLU A 34 10.50 -11.47 -25.56
CA GLU A 34 10.45 -12.71 -26.32
C GLU A 34 9.11 -12.93 -27.07
N ASN A 35 8.13 -12.03 -26.93
CA ASN A 35 6.76 -12.23 -27.40
C ASN A 35 6.68 -12.52 -28.91
N THR A 36 6.89 -13.76 -29.28
CA THR A 36 6.96 -14.24 -30.66
C THR A 36 5.58 -14.33 -31.34
N TYR A 37 4.50 -14.34 -30.56
CA TYR A 37 3.14 -14.48 -31.08
C TYR A 37 2.53 -13.13 -31.49
N GLY A 38 3.14 -12.01 -31.10
CA GLY A 38 2.63 -10.68 -31.40
C GLY A 38 1.27 -10.38 -30.76
N THR A 39 0.83 -11.18 -29.79
CA THR A 39 -0.43 -10.98 -29.09
C THR A 39 -0.36 -9.69 -28.25
N PRO A 40 -1.31 -8.75 -28.43
CA PRO A 40 -1.34 -7.52 -27.66
C PRO A 40 -1.42 -7.79 -26.17
N ILE A 41 -0.52 -7.16 -25.39
CA ILE A 41 -0.52 -7.23 -23.92
C ILE A 41 -0.96 -5.88 -23.37
N ILE A 42 -1.88 -5.92 -22.39
CA ILE A 42 -2.27 -4.78 -21.56
C ILE A 42 -1.89 -5.12 -20.12
N LEU A 43 -1.02 -4.33 -19.54
CA LEU A 43 -0.59 -4.53 -18.16
C LEU A 43 -1.59 -3.90 -17.19
N LEU A 44 -1.86 -4.62 -16.09
CA LEU A 44 -2.50 -4.08 -14.90
C LEU A 44 -1.47 -4.05 -13.77
N GLY A 45 -1.52 -3.00 -12.93
CA GLY A 45 -0.66 -2.93 -11.75
C GLY A 45 0.59 -2.07 -11.96
N GLU A 46 1.73 -2.52 -11.47
CA GLU A 46 2.90 -1.65 -11.22
C GLU A 46 3.96 -1.67 -12.29
N LEU A 47 3.95 -2.66 -13.15
CA LEU A 47 4.95 -2.74 -14.18
C LEU A 47 4.82 -1.52 -15.12
N SER A 48 5.88 -0.71 -15.18
CA SER A 48 5.94 0.38 -16.14
C SER A 48 5.84 -0.17 -17.56
N PRO A 49 4.98 0.39 -18.41
CA PRO A 49 4.88 -0.05 -19.78
C PRO A 49 6.20 0.23 -20.51
N ASP A 50 6.78 -0.82 -21.04
CA ASP A 50 7.83 -0.70 -22.06
C ASP A 50 7.18 -0.58 -23.44
N GLU A 51 7.97 -0.31 -24.49
CA GLU A 51 7.48 -0.10 -25.86
C GLU A 51 6.71 -1.30 -26.43
N GLU A 52 6.85 -2.47 -25.82
CA GLU A 52 6.31 -3.74 -26.27
C GLU A 52 4.88 -4.05 -25.79
N VAL A 53 4.33 -3.23 -24.88
CA VAL A 53 2.93 -3.37 -24.46
C VAL A 53 2.03 -2.38 -25.17
N LYS A 54 0.77 -2.77 -25.40
CA LYS A 54 -0.22 -1.92 -26.05
C LYS A 54 -0.85 -0.89 -25.11
N GLY A 55 -0.70 -1.08 -23.80
CA GLY A 55 -1.17 -0.17 -22.77
C GLY A 55 -0.93 -0.71 -21.38
N ALA A 56 -1.04 0.18 -20.40
CA ALA A 56 -1.01 -0.17 -18.99
C ALA A 56 -2.06 0.62 -18.22
N VAL A 57 -2.64 -0.02 -17.23
CA VAL A 57 -3.52 0.62 -16.24
C VAL A 57 -2.86 0.43 -14.87
N HIS A 58 -2.43 1.51 -14.28
CA HIS A 58 -1.81 1.52 -12.95
C HIS A 58 -2.42 2.60 -12.07
N MET A 59 -2.29 2.43 -10.77
CA MET A 59 -2.71 3.44 -9.81
C MET A 59 -1.55 4.43 -9.59
N ASP A 60 -1.86 5.72 -9.54
CA ASP A 60 -0.92 6.74 -9.07
C ASP A 60 -0.81 6.65 -7.53
N TRP A 61 0.13 5.83 -7.07
CA TRP A 61 0.35 5.61 -5.65
C TRP A 61 0.85 6.86 -4.92
N THR A 62 1.58 7.72 -5.61
CA THR A 62 1.98 9.02 -5.05
C THR A 62 0.76 9.91 -4.82
N ALA A 63 -0.16 9.97 -5.77
CA ALA A 63 -1.42 10.70 -5.60
C ALA A 63 -2.29 10.07 -4.49
N ALA A 64 -2.33 8.73 -4.38
CA ALA A 64 -3.02 8.05 -3.29
C ALA A 64 -2.41 8.42 -1.92
N GLY A 65 -1.08 8.48 -1.82
CA GLY A 65 -0.38 8.94 -0.63
C GLY A 65 -0.70 10.39 -0.27
N ARG A 66 -0.77 11.30 -1.26
CA ARG A 66 -1.20 12.69 -1.02
C ARG A 66 -2.63 12.74 -0.47
N LYS A 67 -3.55 11.96 -1.02
CA LYS A 67 -4.93 11.89 -0.52
C LYS A 67 -4.99 11.42 0.93
N LEU A 68 -4.18 10.42 1.29
CA LEU A 68 -4.07 9.98 2.67
C LEU A 68 -3.55 11.11 3.59
N GLY A 69 -2.53 11.84 3.16
CA GLY A 69 -2.00 13.00 3.87
C GLY A 69 -3.01 14.15 4.00
N GLU A 70 -3.77 14.43 2.95
CA GLU A 70 -4.86 15.43 2.97
C GLU A 70 -5.95 15.05 3.98
N ALA A 71 -6.33 13.76 4.04
CA ALA A 71 -7.30 13.27 5.01
C ALA A 71 -6.79 13.43 6.45
N ILE A 72 -5.54 13.06 6.71
CA ILE A 72 -4.90 13.27 8.01
C ILE A 72 -4.90 14.76 8.38
N ALA A 73 -4.46 15.62 7.47
CA ALA A 73 -4.35 17.06 7.74
C ALA A 73 -5.72 17.74 7.93
N ALA A 74 -6.78 17.20 7.36
CA ALA A 74 -8.13 17.71 7.53
C ALA A 74 -8.74 17.36 8.91
N GLU A 75 -8.31 16.27 9.52
CA GLU A 75 -8.94 15.72 10.72
C GLU A 75 -8.07 15.76 11.98
N GLN A 76 -6.75 15.92 11.83
CA GLN A 76 -5.79 15.83 12.94
C GLN A 76 -5.04 17.14 13.16
N SER A 77 -4.60 17.36 14.40
CA SER A 77 -3.72 18.48 14.73
C SER A 77 -2.28 18.18 14.28
N PRO A 78 -1.55 19.16 13.70
CA PRO A 78 -0.13 18.98 13.37
C PRO A 78 0.78 18.80 14.60
N ASP A 79 0.28 19.06 15.81
CA ASP A 79 1.02 18.76 17.05
C ASP A 79 1.12 17.25 17.33
N LEU A 80 0.31 16.43 16.67
CA LEU A 80 0.34 14.98 16.84
C LEU A 80 1.36 14.36 15.89
N PRO A 81 2.26 13.49 16.39
CA PRO A 81 3.18 12.77 15.53
C PRO A 81 2.43 11.75 14.68
N VAL A 82 2.85 11.59 13.44
CA VAL A 82 2.32 10.58 12.53
C VAL A 82 3.31 9.40 12.45
N TRP A 83 2.85 8.20 12.76
CA TRP A 83 3.62 6.98 12.56
C TRP A 83 3.20 6.30 11.28
N ILE A 84 4.17 6.16 10.37
CA ILE A 84 3.96 5.58 9.05
C ILE A 84 4.41 4.12 9.08
N PHE A 85 3.43 3.21 9.00
CA PHE A 85 3.65 1.77 8.98
C PHE A 85 3.60 1.23 7.56
N ALA A 86 4.59 0.44 7.22
CA ALA A 86 4.63 -0.33 5.98
C ALA A 86 5.59 -1.50 6.11
N ASP A 87 5.36 -2.57 5.37
CA ASP A 87 6.28 -3.70 5.31
C ASP A 87 7.63 -3.26 4.74
N ASN A 88 7.60 -2.62 3.56
CA ASN A 88 8.78 -1.95 3.00
C ASN A 88 8.42 -0.55 2.48
N PRO A 89 8.64 0.51 3.27
CA PRO A 89 8.28 1.89 2.90
C PRO A 89 9.26 2.56 1.94
N TYR A 90 10.21 1.82 1.35
CA TYR A 90 11.28 2.40 0.53
C TYR A 90 11.17 2.03 -0.95
N ILE A 91 10.38 1.03 -1.31
CA ILE A 91 10.22 0.53 -2.67
C ILE A 91 8.74 0.32 -3.03
N GLY A 92 8.46 0.26 -4.33
CA GLY A 92 7.13 -0.07 -4.88
C GLY A 92 6.02 0.85 -4.37
N LYS A 93 4.81 0.31 -4.31
CA LYS A 93 3.56 1.01 -3.89
C LYS A 93 3.72 1.79 -2.59
N ALA A 94 4.25 1.13 -1.57
CA ALA A 94 4.41 1.75 -0.25
C ALA A 94 5.44 2.88 -0.28
N GLY A 95 6.50 2.75 -1.09
CA GLY A 95 7.49 3.81 -1.28
C GLY A 95 6.91 5.04 -1.97
N GLU A 96 6.14 4.85 -3.04
CA GLU A 96 5.45 5.93 -3.76
C GLU A 96 4.37 6.59 -2.89
N MET A 97 3.55 5.79 -2.19
CA MET A 97 2.55 6.32 -1.26
C MET A 97 3.20 7.12 -0.12
N LYS A 98 4.31 6.60 0.44
CA LYS A 98 5.06 7.34 1.46
C LYS A 98 5.51 8.69 0.92
N GLN A 99 6.05 8.75 -0.29
CA GLN A 99 6.47 10.01 -0.90
C GLN A 99 5.32 11.02 -0.93
N GLY A 100 4.18 10.65 -1.49
CA GLY A 100 3.02 11.53 -1.55
C GLY A 100 2.48 11.94 -0.18
N LEU A 101 2.44 11.00 0.77
CA LEU A 101 2.02 11.26 2.14
C LEU A 101 2.94 12.27 2.83
N THR A 102 4.25 12.05 2.78
CA THR A 102 5.23 12.91 3.47
C THR A 102 5.30 14.30 2.87
N GLU A 103 5.13 14.46 1.55
CA GLU A 103 5.00 15.78 0.91
C GLU A 103 3.88 16.62 1.55
N VAL A 104 2.73 16.01 1.84
CA VAL A 104 1.60 16.71 2.46
C VAL A 104 1.87 16.98 3.94
N LEU A 105 2.35 15.98 4.67
CA LEU A 105 2.62 16.10 6.11
C LEU A 105 3.64 17.22 6.39
N GLU A 106 4.73 17.28 5.62
CA GLU A 106 5.76 18.31 5.73
C GLU A 106 5.18 19.70 5.45
N LYS A 107 4.41 19.83 4.37
CA LYS A 107 3.75 21.09 3.99
C LYS A 107 2.78 21.58 5.08
N GLN A 108 2.14 20.67 5.79
CA GLN A 108 1.16 20.98 6.84
C GLN A 108 1.78 21.05 8.25
N GLY A 109 3.09 20.87 8.36
CA GLY A 109 3.84 21.01 9.61
C GLY A 109 3.76 19.80 10.55
N PHE A 110 3.32 18.63 10.09
CA PHE A 110 3.32 17.42 10.89
C PHE A 110 4.73 16.84 11.04
N SER A 111 5.03 16.35 12.25
CA SER A 111 6.17 15.46 12.45
C SER A 111 5.76 14.02 12.15
N TYR A 112 6.67 13.24 11.55
CA TYR A 112 6.38 11.84 11.28
C TYR A 112 7.60 10.94 11.55
N THR A 113 7.31 9.67 11.78
CA THR A 113 8.31 8.61 11.94
C THR A 113 7.93 7.45 11.04
N ILE A 114 8.88 7.00 10.20
CA ILE A 114 8.71 5.82 9.38
C ILE A 114 9.09 4.61 10.22
N VAL A 115 8.17 3.65 10.31
CA VAL A 115 8.32 2.43 11.11
C VAL A 115 8.23 1.23 10.15
N PRO A 116 9.35 0.82 9.54
CA PRO A 116 9.35 -0.38 8.70
C PRO A 116 9.20 -1.62 9.58
N ARG A 117 8.51 -2.62 9.08
CA ARG A 117 8.47 -3.91 9.75
C ARG A 117 9.82 -4.61 9.61
N GLY A 118 10.40 -5.07 10.72
CA GLY A 118 11.56 -5.95 10.70
C GLY A 118 11.17 -7.36 10.23
N THR A 119 12.13 -8.12 9.74
CA THR A 119 11.89 -9.49 9.22
C THR A 119 11.28 -10.44 10.25
N ASP A 120 11.56 -10.22 11.54
CA ASP A 120 11.09 -11.03 12.66
C ASP A 120 9.98 -10.34 13.48
N ASP A 121 9.60 -9.10 13.14
CA ASP A 121 8.57 -8.35 13.84
C ASP A 121 7.20 -8.55 13.17
N THR A 122 6.16 -8.70 13.98
CA THR A 122 4.78 -8.53 13.55
C THR A 122 4.39 -7.06 13.71
N TYR A 123 3.39 -6.58 12.94
CA TYR A 123 2.85 -5.22 13.13
C TYR A 123 2.37 -5.00 14.56
N ARG A 124 1.82 -6.05 15.20
CA ARG A 124 1.44 -6.01 16.62
C ARG A 124 2.64 -5.65 17.49
N SER A 125 3.77 -6.34 17.33
CA SER A 125 4.96 -6.06 18.17
C SER A 125 5.52 -4.67 17.92
N VAL A 126 5.45 -4.17 16.68
CA VAL A 126 5.87 -2.81 16.34
C VAL A 126 4.94 -1.78 17.00
N ILE A 127 3.63 -1.95 16.92
CA ILE A 127 2.65 -1.08 17.58
C ILE A 127 2.84 -1.11 19.10
N GLU A 128 2.98 -2.28 19.71
CA GLU A 128 3.18 -2.44 21.15
C GLU A 128 4.47 -1.75 21.66
N LYS A 129 5.53 -1.77 20.87
CA LYS A 129 6.79 -1.07 21.18
C LYS A 129 6.67 0.46 21.02
N THR A 130 5.86 0.91 20.08
CA THR A 130 5.75 2.33 19.67
C THR A 130 4.63 3.04 20.41
N VAL A 131 3.50 2.35 20.62
CA VAL A 131 2.29 2.87 21.30
C VAL A 131 2.19 2.27 22.69
N TYR A 132 2.60 3.01 23.70
CA TYR A 132 2.55 2.56 25.11
C TYR A 132 2.05 3.69 26.02
N PRO A 133 1.56 3.37 27.22
CA PRO A 133 1.21 4.39 28.20
C PRO A 133 2.38 5.35 28.46
N GLY A 134 2.20 6.61 28.12
CA GLY A 134 3.25 7.64 28.24
C GLY A 134 3.92 8.04 26.92
N SER A 135 3.66 7.36 25.79
CA SER A 135 4.16 7.78 24.47
C SER A 135 3.44 9.01 23.91
N GLY A 136 2.32 9.42 24.54
CA GLY A 136 1.42 10.44 23.99
C GLY A 136 0.46 9.87 22.97
N THR A 137 -0.38 10.72 22.41
CA THR A 137 -1.32 10.37 21.35
C THR A 137 -0.64 10.54 19.99
N ALA A 138 -0.83 9.59 19.10
CA ALA A 138 -0.27 9.62 17.75
C ALA A 138 -1.33 9.30 16.70
N VAL A 139 -1.04 9.67 15.45
CA VAL A 139 -1.78 9.25 14.27
C VAL A 139 -1.02 8.09 13.62
N VAL A 140 -1.72 7.08 13.15
CA VAL A 140 -1.14 5.95 12.42
C VAL A 140 -1.57 6.04 10.96
N ALA A 141 -0.61 5.97 10.05
CA ALA A 141 -0.82 5.84 8.61
C ALA A 141 -0.22 4.52 8.12
N ALA A 142 -1.04 3.61 7.63
CA ALA A 142 -0.62 2.31 7.13
C ALA A 142 -0.66 2.29 5.59
N LEU A 143 0.46 1.98 4.93
CA LEU A 143 0.65 2.18 3.50
C LEU A 143 0.47 0.90 2.66
N ASP A 144 0.16 -0.21 3.28
CA ASP A 144 -0.16 -1.45 2.59
C ASP A 144 -1.32 -2.18 3.29
N PHE A 145 -1.89 -3.15 2.59
CA PHE A 145 -3.02 -3.90 3.10
C PHE A 145 -2.71 -4.64 4.41
N ALA A 146 -1.55 -5.28 4.51
CA ALA A 146 -1.20 -6.10 5.67
C ALA A 146 -1.03 -5.23 6.91
N SER A 147 -0.31 -4.11 6.80
CA SER A 147 -0.14 -3.15 7.89
C SER A 147 -1.47 -2.51 8.31
N THR A 148 -2.34 -2.18 7.34
CA THR A 148 -3.68 -1.63 7.63
C THR A 148 -4.54 -2.63 8.38
N ALA A 149 -4.60 -3.88 7.92
CA ALA A 149 -5.44 -4.91 8.52
C ALA A 149 -5.00 -5.23 9.95
N GLU A 150 -3.70 -5.44 10.16
CA GLU A 150 -3.17 -5.76 11.48
C GLU A 150 -3.27 -4.59 12.45
N ALA A 151 -2.99 -3.36 12.00
CA ALA A 151 -3.19 -2.16 12.81
C ALA A 151 -4.66 -1.97 13.22
N ALA A 152 -5.59 -2.18 12.29
CA ALA A 152 -7.03 -2.08 12.56
C ALA A 152 -7.50 -3.13 13.56
N GLU A 153 -7.02 -4.36 13.44
CA GLU A 153 -7.35 -5.43 14.40
C GLU A 153 -6.84 -5.10 15.80
N ILE A 154 -5.59 -4.59 15.92
CA ILE A 154 -5.00 -4.24 17.20
C ILE A 154 -5.73 -3.07 17.84
N VAL A 155 -5.99 -2.01 17.08
CA VAL A 155 -6.66 -0.79 17.58
C VAL A 155 -8.11 -1.08 17.92
N GLY A 156 -8.84 -1.77 17.06
CA GLY A 156 -10.24 -2.12 17.27
C GLY A 156 -10.44 -3.15 18.39
N GLY A 157 -9.47 -4.01 18.61
CA GLY A 157 -9.50 -5.04 19.67
C GLY A 157 -9.02 -4.59 21.04
N SER A 158 -8.48 -3.36 21.19
CA SER A 158 -7.87 -2.91 22.43
C SER A 158 -8.33 -1.53 22.88
N SER A 159 -8.97 -1.47 24.06
CA SER A 159 -9.30 -0.19 24.70
C SER A 159 -8.07 0.61 25.15
N VAL A 160 -6.90 -0.02 25.22
CA VAL A 160 -5.65 0.66 25.59
C VAL A 160 -5.11 1.43 24.39
N TYR A 161 -4.94 0.77 23.25
CA TYR A 161 -4.37 1.41 22.06
C TYR A 161 -5.27 2.49 21.48
N GLY A 162 -6.59 2.31 21.52
CA GLY A 162 -7.55 3.33 21.11
C GLY A 162 -7.46 4.65 21.88
N LYS A 163 -6.80 4.67 23.05
CA LYS A 163 -6.55 5.92 23.78
C LYS A 163 -5.31 6.67 23.33
N TYR A 164 -4.36 5.98 22.70
CA TYR A 164 -3.08 6.54 22.24
C TYR A 164 -3.01 6.70 20.72
N ILE A 165 -4.03 6.24 19.99
CA ILE A 165 -4.16 6.44 18.55
C ILE A 165 -5.34 7.37 18.30
N SER A 166 -5.05 8.60 17.86
CA SER A 166 -6.06 9.61 17.56
C SER A 166 -6.82 9.30 16.26
N GLY A 167 -6.15 8.64 15.32
CA GLY A 167 -6.74 8.16 14.08
C GLY A 167 -5.84 7.11 13.43
N LEU A 168 -6.48 6.12 12.83
CA LEU A 168 -5.83 5.12 11.98
C LEU A 168 -6.30 5.35 10.54
N TYR A 169 -5.35 5.64 9.67
CA TYR A 169 -5.55 5.83 8.24
C TYR A 169 -4.84 4.73 7.48
N GLY A 170 -5.48 4.19 6.47
CA GLY A 170 -4.90 3.05 5.78
C GLY A 170 -5.49 2.81 4.40
N VAL A 171 -4.99 1.77 3.73
CA VAL A 171 -5.37 1.41 2.38
C VAL A 171 -5.81 -0.04 2.30
N GLY A 172 -6.82 -0.31 1.46
CA GLY A 172 -7.29 -1.65 1.18
C GLY A 172 -8.78 -1.68 0.86
N MET A 173 -9.21 -2.73 0.16
CA MET A 173 -10.60 -2.92 -0.25
C MET A 173 -11.16 -4.29 0.18
N MET A 174 -10.51 -4.96 1.13
CA MET A 174 -11.00 -6.24 1.64
C MET A 174 -12.22 -6.05 2.53
N PRO A 175 -13.19 -6.99 2.52
CA PRO A 175 -14.39 -6.88 3.36
C PRO A 175 -14.11 -6.63 4.85
N SER A 176 -13.03 -7.21 5.37
CA SER A 176 -12.61 -6.99 6.76
C SER A 176 -12.20 -5.54 7.05
N LEU A 177 -11.58 -4.84 6.09
CA LEU A 177 -11.23 -3.43 6.23
C LEU A 177 -12.46 -2.53 6.09
N LEU A 178 -13.36 -2.86 5.19
CA LEU A 178 -14.63 -2.12 5.04
C LEU A 178 -15.47 -2.21 6.33
N ASP A 179 -15.50 -3.37 6.99
CA ASP A 179 -16.14 -3.53 8.30
C ASP A 179 -15.47 -2.66 9.39
N GLN A 180 -14.15 -2.53 9.37
CA GLN A 180 -13.43 -1.65 10.29
C GLN A 180 -13.63 -0.16 9.99
N LEU A 181 -13.80 0.19 8.72
CA LEU A 181 -14.16 1.53 8.29
C LEU A 181 -15.58 1.89 8.77
N ASP A 182 -16.56 0.98 8.58
CA ASP A 182 -17.93 1.16 9.05
C ASP A 182 -18.01 1.29 10.58
N LYS A 183 -17.13 0.63 11.32
CA LYS A 183 -16.98 0.75 12.77
C LYS A 183 -16.27 2.02 13.21
N GLY A 184 -15.69 2.77 12.28
CA GLY A 184 -14.90 3.97 12.58
C GLY A 184 -13.51 3.68 13.18
N THR A 185 -13.02 2.44 13.09
CA THR A 185 -11.65 2.08 13.52
C THR A 185 -10.62 2.64 12.54
N ILE A 186 -10.92 2.57 11.25
CA ILE A 186 -10.14 3.17 10.15
C ILE A 186 -10.89 4.40 9.64
N ARG A 187 -10.14 5.38 9.16
CA ARG A 187 -10.65 6.60 8.53
C ARG A 187 -10.18 6.71 7.09
#